data_737aed733f2af0ca8bac036a3e6453d2
#
_entry.id   737aed733f2af0ca8bac036a3e6453d2
#
_cell.length_a   1.000
_cell.length_b   1.000
_cell.length_c   1.000
_cell.angle_alpha   90.00
_cell.angle_beta   90.00
_cell.angle_gamma   90.00
#
_symmetry.space_group_name_H-M   'P 1'
#
loop_
_entity.id
_entity.type
_entity.pdbx_description
1 polymer ?
#
loop_
_entity_poly.entity_id
_entity_poly.type
_entity_poly.pdbx_seq_one_letter_code
_entity_poly.pdbx_strand_id
1 'polypeptide(L)'
;MTVLIAGGGIGGLTLALSLHQIGIPAKVFESVSELKPLGVGINLLPHAVRELIELGLLNQLDASGVRTRELAYFSKHGKPIWSEPRGVEAGYKWPQFSIHRGTLQQILLDAATERLGAENILTSHHLCDWSETASGVGVTMAAESILIGIVG
;
A
#
# COMPACT_ATOMS: atom_id res chain seq x y z
N MET A 1 -5.61 21.31 -6.69
CA MET A 1 -5.27 20.87 -5.30
C MET A 1 -4.50 19.58 -5.39
N THR A 2 -3.31 19.49 -4.76
CA THR A 2 -2.48 18.27 -4.72
C THR A 2 -2.51 17.70 -3.31
N VAL A 3 -2.74 16.39 -3.17
CA VAL A 3 -2.70 15.71 -1.85
C VAL A 3 -1.26 15.33 -1.52
N LEU A 4 -0.81 15.65 -0.30
CA LEU A 4 0.50 15.23 0.22
C LEU A 4 0.31 14.02 1.14
N ILE A 5 1.04 12.95 0.85
CA ILE A 5 0.96 11.68 1.57
C ILE A 5 2.29 11.46 2.29
N ALA A 6 2.27 11.39 3.62
CA ALA A 6 3.43 11.06 4.42
C ALA A 6 3.51 9.55 4.64
N GLY A 7 4.53 8.93 4.07
CA GLY A 7 4.83 7.50 4.14
C GLY A 7 4.56 6.75 2.85
N GLY A 8 5.60 6.12 2.28
CA GLY A 8 5.58 5.22 1.11
C GLY A 8 5.28 3.76 1.47
N GLY A 9 4.59 3.50 2.58
CA GLY A 9 4.12 2.17 2.95
C GLY A 9 2.92 1.73 2.12
N ILE A 10 2.42 0.51 2.39
CA ILE A 10 1.26 -0.07 1.69
C ILE A 10 0.07 0.90 1.67
N GLY A 11 -0.27 1.52 2.82
CA GLY A 11 -1.40 2.44 2.92
C GLY A 11 -1.22 3.71 2.08
N GLY A 12 -0.05 4.35 2.17
CA GLY A 12 0.24 5.58 1.41
C GLY A 12 0.27 5.35 -0.09
N LEU A 13 0.92 4.28 -0.56
CA LEU A 13 0.95 3.92 -1.97
C LEU A 13 -0.43 3.54 -2.52
N THR A 14 -1.22 2.79 -1.73
CA THR A 14 -2.61 2.47 -2.11
C THR A 14 -3.45 3.75 -2.21
N LEU A 15 -3.34 4.67 -1.24
CA LEU A 15 -4.03 5.96 -1.29
C LEU A 15 -3.62 6.78 -2.52
N ALA A 16 -2.33 6.84 -2.84
CA ALA A 16 -1.83 7.55 -4.01
C ALA A 16 -2.43 7.00 -5.31
N LEU A 17 -2.46 5.67 -5.46
CA LEU A 17 -3.08 5.01 -6.60
C LEU A 17 -4.58 5.25 -6.69
N SER A 18 -5.29 5.22 -5.56
CA SER A 18 -6.73 5.49 -5.50
C SER A 18 -7.05 6.94 -5.88
N LEU A 19 -6.26 7.91 -5.42
CA LEU A 19 -6.39 9.32 -5.80
C LEU A 19 -6.13 9.52 -7.29
N HIS A 20 -5.09 8.88 -7.82
CA HIS A 20 -4.78 8.93 -9.25
C HIS A 20 -5.95 8.41 -10.10
N GLN A 21 -6.59 7.30 -9.69
CA GLN A 21 -7.73 6.70 -10.39
C GLN A 21 -8.92 7.65 -10.53
N ILE A 22 -9.13 8.54 -9.56
CA ILE A 22 -10.18 9.56 -9.58
C ILE A 22 -9.71 10.93 -10.05
N GLY A 23 -8.48 11.03 -10.61
CA GLY A 23 -7.93 12.24 -11.19
C GLY A 23 -7.45 13.29 -10.18
N ILE A 24 -7.19 12.90 -8.93
CA ILE A 24 -6.65 13.81 -7.90
C ILE A 24 -5.12 13.65 -7.85
N PRO A 25 -4.34 14.71 -8.14
CA PRO A 25 -2.90 14.69 -8.03
C PRO A 25 -2.43 14.41 -6.60
N ALA A 26 -1.42 13.56 -6.44
CA ALA A 26 -0.83 13.24 -5.14
C ALA A 26 0.69 13.20 -5.22
N LYS A 27 1.36 13.51 -4.09
CA LYS A 27 2.80 13.30 -3.88
C LYS A 27 3.00 12.46 -2.62
N VAL A 28 3.88 11.47 -2.71
CA VAL A 28 4.25 10.60 -1.59
C VAL A 28 5.63 10.99 -1.09
N PHE A 29 5.75 11.21 0.21
CA PHE A 29 7.01 11.52 0.89
C PHE A 29 7.36 10.36 1.82
N GLU A 30 8.53 9.77 1.63
CA GLU A 30 9.01 8.63 2.39
C GLU A 30 10.33 8.99 3.10
N SER A 31 10.42 8.66 4.37
CA SER A 31 11.57 9.00 5.21
C SER A 31 12.83 8.22 4.87
N VAL A 32 12.69 6.97 4.43
CA VAL A 32 13.87 6.17 4.04
C VAL A 32 14.37 6.55 2.65
N SER A 33 15.65 6.35 2.42
CA SER A 33 16.28 6.62 1.11
C SER A 33 15.90 5.58 0.06
N GLU A 34 15.56 4.37 0.49
CA GLU A 34 15.20 3.24 -0.37
C GLU A 34 14.12 2.39 0.29
N LEU A 35 13.03 2.14 -0.42
CA LEU A 35 11.98 1.22 -0.01
C LEU A 35 12.44 -0.21 -0.30
N LYS A 36 12.91 -0.91 0.75
CA LYS A 36 13.35 -2.30 0.65
C LYS A 36 12.20 -3.25 0.96
N PRO A 37 12.10 -4.40 0.28
CA PRO A 37 11.09 -5.41 0.53
C PRO A 37 11.35 -6.15 1.86
N LEU A 38 11.12 -5.46 2.98
CA LEU A 38 11.28 -5.99 4.32
C LEU A 38 9.94 -6.48 4.88
N GLY A 39 10.00 -7.48 5.75
CA GLY A 39 8.85 -7.91 6.51
C GLY A 39 8.62 -9.40 6.53
N VAL A 40 7.41 -9.77 6.92
CA VAL A 40 6.91 -11.14 7.06
C VAL A 40 5.76 -11.38 6.09
N GLY A 41 5.27 -12.62 6.02
CA GLY A 41 4.02 -12.92 5.31
C GLY A 41 2.83 -12.22 5.94
N ILE A 42 1.93 -11.71 5.12
CA ILE A 42 0.65 -11.12 5.53
C ILE A 42 -0.49 -11.78 4.78
N ASN A 43 -1.67 -11.75 5.37
CA ASN A 43 -2.91 -12.18 4.74
C ASN A 43 -3.70 -10.96 4.28
N LEU A 44 -3.97 -10.88 2.99
CA LEU A 44 -4.87 -9.90 2.39
C LEU A 44 -6.27 -10.50 2.37
N LEU A 45 -7.15 -9.97 3.20
CA LEU A 45 -8.54 -10.41 3.27
C LEU A 45 -9.33 -9.98 2.01
N PRO A 46 -10.45 -10.63 1.69
CA PRO A 46 -11.20 -10.40 0.45
C PRO A 46 -11.57 -8.93 0.20
N HIS A 47 -11.90 -8.17 1.24
CA HIS A 47 -12.22 -6.75 1.10
C HIS A 47 -11.01 -5.89 0.72
N ALA A 48 -9.81 -6.20 1.23
CA ALA A 48 -8.59 -5.52 0.81
C ALA A 48 -8.19 -5.91 -0.62
N VAL A 49 -8.38 -7.19 -0.96
CA VAL A 49 -8.12 -7.69 -2.34
C VAL A 49 -9.05 -7.03 -3.34
N ARG A 50 -10.31 -6.76 -2.98
CA ARG A 50 -11.23 -6.00 -3.83
C ARG A 50 -10.62 -4.66 -4.25
N GLU A 51 -10.12 -3.87 -3.31
CA GLU A 51 -9.51 -2.55 -3.59
C GLU A 51 -8.31 -2.68 -4.53
N LEU A 52 -7.45 -3.69 -4.30
CA LEU A 52 -6.30 -3.94 -5.17
C LEU A 52 -6.70 -4.40 -6.58
N ILE A 53 -7.80 -5.15 -6.71
CA ILE A 53 -8.38 -5.54 -8.01
C ILE A 53 -8.92 -4.30 -8.73
N GLU A 54 -9.64 -3.42 -8.03
CA GLU A 54 -10.14 -2.17 -8.59
C GLU A 54 -9.01 -1.24 -9.05
N LEU A 55 -7.85 -1.32 -8.39
CA LEU A 55 -6.61 -0.68 -8.83
C LEU A 55 -5.89 -1.44 -9.98
N GLY A 56 -6.44 -2.54 -10.48
CA GLY A 56 -5.88 -3.31 -11.60
C GLY A 56 -4.66 -4.15 -11.26
N LEU A 57 -4.46 -4.53 -9.99
CA LEU A 57 -3.26 -5.23 -9.50
C LEU A 57 -3.43 -6.74 -9.35
N LEU A 58 -4.54 -7.33 -9.81
CA LEU A 58 -4.81 -8.76 -9.62
C LEU A 58 -3.73 -9.66 -10.23
N ASN A 59 -3.26 -9.34 -11.42
CA ASN A 59 -2.24 -10.16 -12.10
C ASN A 59 -0.92 -10.22 -11.32
N GLN A 60 -0.51 -9.09 -10.72
CA GLN A 60 0.69 -9.01 -9.90
C GLN A 60 0.51 -9.78 -8.59
N LEU A 61 -0.69 -9.73 -7.98
CA LEU A 61 -1.01 -10.53 -6.80
C LEU A 61 -0.99 -12.03 -7.11
N ASP A 62 -1.56 -12.45 -8.22
CA ASP A 62 -1.56 -13.86 -8.66
C ASP A 62 -0.15 -14.39 -8.99
N ALA A 63 0.70 -13.51 -9.52
CA ALA A 63 2.09 -13.88 -9.83
C ALA A 63 2.98 -14.02 -8.59
N SER A 64 2.65 -13.33 -7.49
CA SER A 64 3.54 -13.17 -6.33
C SER A 64 2.98 -13.71 -5.02
N GLY A 65 1.67 -13.92 -4.94
CA GLY A 65 0.98 -14.38 -3.74
C GLY A 65 0.38 -15.76 -3.90
N VAL A 66 -0.07 -16.31 -2.80
CA VAL A 66 -0.80 -17.59 -2.77
C VAL A 66 -2.26 -17.32 -2.43
N ARG A 67 -3.18 -17.76 -3.29
CA ARG A 67 -4.62 -17.71 -2.98
C ARG A 67 -4.91 -18.68 -1.83
N THR A 68 -5.26 -18.13 -0.68
CA THR A 68 -5.56 -18.88 0.53
C THR A 68 -6.99 -19.41 0.45
N ARG A 69 -7.17 -20.73 0.51
CA ARG A 69 -8.46 -21.41 0.38
C ARG A 69 -8.99 -21.90 1.71
N GLU A 70 -8.09 -22.20 2.64
CA GLU A 70 -8.41 -22.75 3.95
C GLU A 70 -7.41 -22.28 5.00
N LEU A 71 -7.85 -22.15 6.23
CA LEU A 71 -7.02 -22.03 7.41
C LEU A 71 -7.27 -23.24 8.29
N ALA A 72 -6.23 -24.01 8.61
CA ALA A 72 -6.33 -25.21 9.43
C ALA A 72 -5.32 -25.18 10.58
N TYR A 73 -5.75 -25.65 11.74
CA TYR A 73 -4.92 -25.83 12.92
C TYR A 73 -4.77 -27.30 13.25
N PHE A 74 -3.54 -27.70 13.53
CA PHE A 74 -3.18 -29.06 13.90
C PHE A 74 -2.44 -29.06 15.24
N SER A 75 -2.60 -30.14 16.00
CA SER A 75 -1.78 -30.39 17.20
C SER A 75 -0.33 -30.64 16.80
N LYS A 76 0.59 -30.60 17.77
CA LYS A 76 2.01 -30.98 17.56
C LYS A 76 2.20 -32.44 17.08
N HIS A 77 1.19 -33.27 17.14
CA HIS A 77 1.19 -34.66 16.67
C HIS A 77 0.44 -34.83 15.32
N GLY A 78 0.12 -33.73 14.63
CA GLY A 78 -0.57 -33.74 13.35
C GLY A 78 -2.07 -34.03 13.40
N LYS A 79 -2.69 -34.08 14.60
CA LYS A 79 -4.13 -34.26 14.72
C LYS A 79 -4.85 -32.96 14.40
N PRO A 80 -5.87 -32.96 13.53
CA PRO A 80 -6.64 -31.76 13.23
C PRO A 80 -7.36 -31.26 14.49
N ILE A 81 -7.32 -29.95 14.71
CA ILE A 81 -8.02 -29.25 15.80
C ILE A 81 -9.22 -28.52 15.22
N TRP A 82 -9.01 -27.75 14.17
CA TRP A 82 -10.04 -26.93 13.56
C TRP A 82 -9.60 -26.45 12.17
N SER A 83 -10.55 -26.28 11.27
CA SER A 83 -10.31 -25.61 10.00
C SER A 83 -11.52 -24.79 9.57
N GLU A 84 -11.28 -23.79 8.74
CA GLU A 84 -12.32 -23.00 8.09
C GLU A 84 -11.93 -22.61 6.67
N PRO A 85 -12.90 -22.52 5.75
CA PRO A 85 -12.65 -22.03 4.41
C PRO A 85 -12.30 -20.54 4.44
N ARG A 86 -11.54 -20.10 3.42
CA ARG A 86 -11.11 -18.71 3.25
C ARG A 86 -11.38 -18.23 1.82
N GLY A 87 -11.46 -16.91 1.66
CA GLY A 87 -11.65 -16.30 0.37
C GLY A 87 -12.91 -16.78 -0.34
N VAL A 88 -12.77 -17.21 -1.58
CA VAL A 88 -13.88 -17.66 -2.43
C VAL A 88 -14.55 -18.90 -1.85
N GLU A 89 -13.79 -19.82 -1.26
CA GLU A 89 -14.32 -21.03 -0.64
C GLU A 89 -15.17 -20.75 0.62
N ALA A 90 -14.95 -19.59 1.26
CA ALA A 90 -15.79 -19.09 2.35
C ALA A 90 -17.04 -18.33 1.86
N GLY A 91 -17.29 -18.29 0.55
CA GLY A 91 -18.43 -17.59 -0.06
C GLY A 91 -18.20 -16.11 -0.35
N TYR A 92 -16.98 -15.59 -0.20
CA TYR A 92 -16.66 -14.23 -0.59
C TYR A 92 -16.54 -14.12 -2.13
N LYS A 93 -16.88 -12.95 -2.66
CA LYS A 93 -16.75 -12.66 -4.10
C LYS A 93 -15.29 -12.56 -4.56
N TRP A 94 -14.38 -12.19 -3.67
CA TRP A 94 -12.96 -11.99 -3.94
C TRP A 94 -12.09 -13.02 -3.21
N PRO A 95 -10.94 -13.40 -3.78
CA PRO A 95 -10.02 -14.31 -3.12
C PRO A 95 -9.37 -13.66 -1.88
N GLN A 96 -8.81 -14.49 -1.03
CA GLN A 96 -7.85 -14.11 -0.01
C GLN A 96 -6.44 -14.45 -0.52
N PHE A 97 -5.44 -13.61 -0.25
CA PHE A 97 -4.04 -13.90 -0.57
C PHE A 97 -3.17 -13.94 0.67
N SER A 98 -2.24 -14.88 0.70
CA SER A 98 -1.05 -14.83 1.55
C SER A 98 0.12 -14.36 0.69
N ILE A 99 0.77 -13.27 1.07
CA ILE A 99 1.85 -12.66 0.32
C ILE A 99 2.91 -12.10 1.26
N HIS A 100 4.16 -12.02 0.82
CA HIS A 100 5.20 -11.32 1.56
C HIS A 100 4.93 -9.81 1.54
N ARG A 101 4.97 -9.17 2.71
CA ARG A 101 4.62 -7.75 2.88
C ARG A 101 5.46 -6.83 1.98
N GLY A 102 6.76 -7.09 1.89
CA GLY A 102 7.66 -6.31 1.04
C GLY A 102 7.37 -6.49 -0.45
N THR A 103 6.96 -7.68 -0.87
CA THR A 103 6.54 -7.92 -2.27
C THR A 103 5.27 -7.13 -2.61
N LEU A 104 4.29 -7.10 -1.69
CA LEU A 104 3.10 -6.26 -1.90
C LEU A 104 3.46 -4.78 -1.98
N GLN A 105 4.34 -4.30 -1.10
CA GLN A 105 4.80 -2.91 -1.13
C GLN A 105 5.51 -2.59 -2.45
N GLN A 106 6.33 -3.50 -2.98
CA GLN A 106 6.99 -3.31 -4.27
C GLN A 106 6.00 -3.25 -5.44
N ILE A 107 4.99 -4.13 -5.47
CA ILE A 107 3.92 -4.10 -6.47
C ILE A 107 3.22 -2.73 -6.48
N LEU A 108 2.91 -2.21 -5.29
CA LEU A 108 2.27 -0.90 -5.15
C LEU A 108 3.20 0.25 -5.56
N LEU A 109 4.49 0.17 -5.21
CA LEU A 109 5.49 1.16 -5.57
C LEU A 109 5.69 1.22 -7.09
N ASP A 110 5.83 0.08 -7.74
CA ASP A 110 6.01 -0.01 -9.20
C ASP A 110 4.79 0.59 -9.92
N ALA A 111 3.58 0.21 -9.50
CA ALA A 111 2.35 0.75 -10.06
C ALA A 111 2.19 2.27 -9.80
N ALA A 112 2.55 2.74 -8.60
CA ALA A 112 2.51 4.16 -8.29
C ALA A 112 3.55 4.96 -9.10
N THR A 113 4.75 4.43 -9.25
CA THR A 113 5.81 5.06 -10.07
C THR A 113 5.40 5.15 -11.54
N GLU A 114 4.82 4.07 -12.08
CA GLU A 114 4.34 4.02 -13.47
C GLU A 114 3.22 5.05 -13.73
N ARG A 115 2.27 5.18 -12.79
CA ARG A 115 1.04 5.97 -13.01
C ARG A 115 1.16 7.42 -12.58
N LEU A 116 1.83 7.70 -11.48
CA LEU A 116 1.98 9.05 -10.95
C LEU A 116 3.25 9.75 -11.47
N GLY A 117 4.25 9.00 -11.92
CA GLY A 117 5.59 9.47 -12.22
C GLY A 117 6.53 9.39 -11.02
N ALA A 118 7.80 9.06 -11.26
CA ALA A 118 8.81 8.92 -10.20
C ALA A 118 9.04 10.22 -9.42
N GLU A 119 8.84 11.37 -10.05
CA GLU A 119 8.97 12.71 -9.45
C GLU A 119 7.90 13.00 -8.38
N ASN A 120 6.87 12.18 -8.29
CA ASN A 120 5.81 12.29 -7.29
C ASN A 120 5.99 11.30 -6.12
N ILE A 121 7.08 10.49 -6.12
CA ILE A 121 7.42 9.55 -5.05
C ILE A 121 8.82 9.92 -4.54
N LEU A 122 8.84 10.67 -3.45
CA LEU A 122 10.02 11.34 -2.92
C LEU A 122 10.55 10.57 -1.70
N THR A 123 11.66 9.86 -1.85
CA THR A 123 12.39 9.21 -0.75
C THR A 123 13.32 10.20 -0.04
N SER A 124 13.85 9.84 1.12
CA SER A 124 14.68 10.72 1.97
C SER A 124 13.98 12.01 2.43
N HIS A 125 12.64 11.99 2.52
CA HIS A 125 11.81 13.11 2.92
C HIS A 125 11.04 12.76 4.19
N HIS A 126 11.62 13.04 5.35
CA HIS A 126 10.97 12.81 6.63
C HIS A 126 10.11 14.01 7.02
N LEU A 127 8.79 13.83 7.07
CA LEU A 127 7.86 14.86 7.54
C LEU A 127 8.06 15.09 9.05
N CYS A 128 8.40 16.33 9.43
CA CYS A 128 8.60 16.72 10.82
C CYS A 128 7.43 17.52 11.39
N ASP A 129 6.85 18.40 10.57
CA ASP A 129 5.79 19.30 11.02
C ASP A 129 4.90 19.72 9.85
N TRP A 130 3.73 20.24 10.17
CA TRP A 130 2.80 20.80 9.20
C TRP A 130 2.04 21.99 9.80
N SER A 131 1.58 22.90 8.96
CA SER A 131 0.80 24.05 9.36
C SER A 131 -0.27 24.39 8.33
N GLU A 132 -1.42 24.84 8.80
CA GLU A 132 -2.46 25.38 7.91
C GLU A 132 -2.10 26.80 7.50
N THR A 133 -2.32 27.12 6.25
CA THR A 133 -2.14 28.45 5.66
C THR A 133 -3.44 28.88 4.96
N ALA A 134 -3.57 30.15 4.64
CA ALA A 134 -4.74 30.66 3.91
C ALA A 134 -4.92 30.01 2.52
N SER A 135 -3.85 29.43 1.94
CA SER A 135 -3.84 28.80 0.61
C SER A 135 -3.71 27.27 0.62
N GLY A 136 -3.66 26.63 1.81
CA GLY A 136 -3.52 25.19 1.92
C GLY A 136 -2.71 24.74 3.13
N VAL A 137 -1.96 23.64 3.00
CA VAL A 137 -1.11 23.07 4.04
C VAL A 137 0.36 23.23 3.68
N GLY A 138 1.14 23.80 4.58
CA GLY A 138 2.61 23.79 4.51
C GLY A 138 3.15 22.58 5.24
N VAL A 139 4.20 21.92 4.71
CA VAL A 139 4.88 20.79 5.36
C VAL A 139 6.36 21.10 5.54
N THR A 140 6.93 20.68 6.67
CA THR A 140 8.36 20.79 6.97
C THR A 140 8.99 19.41 6.93
N MET A 141 10.07 19.25 6.15
CA MET A 141 10.84 18.02 6.02
C MET A 141 12.15 18.12 6.80
N ALA A 142 12.58 17.04 7.49
CA ALA A 142 13.92 16.96 8.06
C ALA A 142 14.95 16.73 6.96
N ALA A 143 16.09 17.42 7.07
CA ALA A 143 17.30 17.35 6.28
C ALA A 143 17.50 18.46 5.22
N GLU A 144 16.47 19.06 4.71
CA GLU A 144 16.55 20.36 4.03
C GLU A 144 15.20 21.03 4.21
N SER A 145 15.20 22.25 4.76
CA SER A 145 13.96 23.02 4.96
C SER A 145 13.34 23.39 3.60
N ILE A 146 12.68 22.43 2.99
CA ILE A 146 11.92 22.64 1.77
C ILE A 146 10.50 22.98 2.21
N LEU A 147 10.17 24.26 2.14
CA LEU A 147 8.78 24.71 2.28
C LEU A 147 8.04 24.38 0.98
N ILE A 148 7.29 23.29 0.98
CA ILE A 148 6.40 22.96 -0.15
C ILE A 148 5.06 23.64 0.13
N GLY A 149 4.87 24.82 -0.46
CA GLY A 149 3.57 25.49 -0.45
C GLY A 149 2.62 24.78 -1.41
N ILE A 150 1.44 24.41 -0.94
CA ILE A 150 0.35 23.96 -1.82
C ILE A 150 -0.32 25.20 -2.36
N VAL A 151 -0.19 25.44 -3.64
CA VAL A 151 -0.99 26.46 -4.34
C VAL A 151 -2.32 25.81 -4.69
N GLY A 152 -3.39 26.35 -4.12
CA GLY A 152 -4.77 25.99 -4.41
C GLY A 152 -5.23 26.40 -5.79
#